data_3f3617b8b39674be3f96817a601eef40
#
_entry.id   3f3617b8b39674be3f96817a601eef40
#
_cell.length_a   1.000
_cell.length_b   1.000
_cell.length_c   1.000
_cell.angle_alpha   90.00
_cell.angle_beta   90.00
_cell.angle_gamma   90.00
#
_symmetry.space_group_name_H-M   'P 1'
#
loop_
_entity.id
_entity.type
_entity.pdbx_description
1 polymer ?
#
loop_
_entity_poly.entity_id
_entity_poly.type
_entity_poly.pdbx_seq_one_letter_code
_entity_poly.pdbx_strand_id
1 'polypeptide(L)'
;VKYHEGRFLPYFFPDTFYEGNDPTIEAIDNWLSARRAIMRKPIDRIGYGGYPSLAYKFPKFVDYIEKVCDEFREIYDRVHGQTPYCGLKVAILNSWGALRSWHAYMVAHGLYCKQIYSYNGMLESLSGASVDVVFLSFDEVLEHGIPEDIDVIINAGDAHTAFSGGDVWKNEKLISMMREWIYNGGGFVGIGEPAAVENGGRFFQLADALGVDKELGFTLHTDKYFHTPLASHFITEDVVEELDFGEGMR
;
A
#
# COMPACT_ATOMS: atom_id res chain seq x y z
N VAL A 1 7.81 16.88 -14.29
CA VAL A 1 8.58 15.67 -14.68
C VAL A 1 8.34 15.43 -16.16
N LYS A 2 9.41 15.19 -16.93
CA LYS A 2 9.31 15.04 -18.38
C LYS A 2 8.96 13.62 -18.81
N TYR A 3 9.38 12.64 -18.01
CA TYR A 3 9.13 11.21 -18.25
C TYR A 3 8.90 10.49 -16.93
N HIS A 4 7.99 9.51 -16.93
CA HIS A 4 7.78 8.57 -15.83
C HIS A 4 8.40 7.24 -16.19
N GLU A 5 9.31 6.77 -15.36
CA GLU A 5 9.96 5.47 -15.52
C GLU A 5 9.66 4.59 -14.31
N GLY A 6 9.14 3.40 -14.57
CA GLY A 6 9.02 2.33 -13.59
C GLY A 6 10.17 1.34 -13.76
N ARG A 7 10.77 0.92 -12.67
CA ARG A 7 11.70 -0.22 -12.66
C ARG A 7 10.96 -1.43 -12.14
N PHE A 8 10.86 -2.43 -12.95
CA PHE A 8 10.42 -3.74 -12.49
C PHE A 8 11.62 -4.69 -12.49
N LEU A 9 11.57 -5.64 -11.64
CA LEU A 9 12.59 -6.63 -11.41
C LEU A 9 13.94 -6.09 -10.95
N PRO A 10 14.11 -5.97 -9.68
CA PRO A 10 15.40 -5.69 -9.08
C PRO A 10 16.20 -6.99 -8.91
N TYR A 11 16.91 -7.42 -9.92
CA TYR A 11 17.90 -8.48 -9.74
C TYR A 11 19.16 -7.89 -9.08
N PHE A 12 19.07 -7.60 -7.79
CA PHE A 12 20.15 -6.94 -7.05
C PHE A 12 21.18 -7.90 -6.48
N PHE A 13 20.70 -9.00 -5.90
CA PHE A 13 21.52 -9.93 -5.15
C PHE A 13 21.19 -11.36 -5.55
N PRO A 14 22.05 -12.02 -6.31
CA PRO A 14 21.79 -13.37 -6.77
C PRO A 14 21.64 -14.42 -5.66
N ASP A 15 22.14 -14.12 -4.48
CA ASP A 15 22.04 -14.98 -3.30
C ASP A 15 20.70 -14.88 -2.54
N THR A 16 19.84 -13.94 -2.90
CA THR A 16 18.52 -13.77 -2.29
C THR A 16 17.38 -14.35 -3.12
N PHE A 17 17.68 -14.90 -4.29
CA PHE A 17 16.69 -15.43 -5.22
C PHE A 17 16.53 -16.94 -5.13
N TYR A 18 15.63 -17.47 -5.95
CA TYR A 18 15.27 -18.89 -6.03
C TYR A 18 16.49 -19.79 -6.23
N GLU A 19 16.30 -21.07 -5.98
CA GLU A 19 17.32 -22.08 -6.19
C GLU A 19 17.96 -21.95 -7.58
N GLY A 20 19.29 -21.98 -7.64
CA GLY A 20 20.06 -21.75 -8.87
C GLY A 20 20.17 -20.28 -9.29
N ASN A 21 19.66 -19.33 -8.52
CA ASN A 21 19.67 -17.88 -8.80
C ASN A 21 19.01 -17.50 -10.14
N ASP A 22 18.07 -18.31 -10.63
CA ASP A 22 17.33 -18.01 -11.86
C ASP A 22 16.26 -16.94 -11.58
N PRO A 23 16.35 -15.74 -12.17
CA PRO A 23 15.44 -14.64 -11.90
C PRO A 23 14.10 -14.75 -12.66
N THR A 24 13.89 -15.81 -13.44
CA THR A 24 12.75 -15.89 -14.37
C THR A 24 11.41 -15.90 -13.63
N ILE A 25 11.29 -16.67 -12.53
CA ILE A 25 10.05 -16.76 -11.77
C ILE A 25 9.72 -15.41 -11.14
N GLU A 26 10.70 -14.80 -10.49
CA GLU A 26 10.54 -13.47 -9.90
C GLU A 26 10.18 -12.41 -10.95
N ALA A 27 10.77 -12.50 -12.15
CA ALA A 27 10.43 -11.61 -13.26
C ALA A 27 8.96 -11.73 -13.66
N ILE A 28 8.42 -12.95 -13.69
CA ILE A 28 7.03 -13.21 -14.02
C ILE A 28 6.11 -12.56 -12.98
N ASP A 29 6.35 -12.78 -11.70
CA ASP A 29 5.54 -12.25 -10.61
C ASP A 29 5.59 -10.71 -10.56
N ASN A 30 6.78 -10.15 -10.68
CA ASN A 30 6.96 -8.70 -10.70
C ASN A 30 6.29 -8.05 -11.92
N TRP A 31 6.33 -8.69 -13.10
CA TRP A 31 5.66 -8.16 -14.27
C TRP A 31 4.14 -8.20 -14.15
N LEU A 32 3.57 -9.23 -13.54
CA LEU A 32 2.14 -9.30 -13.29
C LEU A 32 1.65 -8.12 -12.45
N SER A 33 2.37 -7.79 -11.38
CA SER A 33 2.07 -6.63 -10.54
C SER A 33 2.29 -5.30 -11.27
N ALA A 34 3.43 -5.15 -11.95
CA ALA A 34 3.76 -3.93 -12.70
C ALA A 34 2.77 -3.65 -13.82
N ARG A 35 2.35 -4.66 -14.58
CA ARG A 35 1.38 -4.55 -15.66
C ARG A 35 0.05 -3.99 -15.18
N ARG A 36 -0.45 -4.45 -14.04
CA ARG A 36 -1.69 -3.95 -13.45
C ARG A 36 -1.60 -2.46 -13.13
N ALA A 37 -0.49 -2.04 -12.54
CA ALA A 37 -0.25 -0.63 -12.20
C ALA A 37 -0.13 0.26 -13.46
N ILE A 38 0.57 -0.22 -14.48
CA ILE A 38 0.79 0.53 -15.74
C ILE A 38 -0.52 0.77 -16.49
N MET A 39 -1.41 -0.20 -16.51
CA MET A 39 -2.74 -0.05 -17.15
C MET A 39 -3.58 1.05 -16.50
N ARG A 40 -3.34 1.32 -15.22
CA ARG A 40 -4.04 2.35 -14.46
C ARG A 40 -3.40 3.72 -14.54
N LYS A 41 -2.09 3.74 -14.39
CA LYS A 41 -1.27 4.94 -14.46
C LYS A 41 -0.19 4.71 -15.51
N PRO A 42 -0.45 5.06 -16.77
CA PRO A 42 0.52 4.86 -17.84
C PRO A 42 1.85 5.53 -17.54
N ILE A 43 2.93 4.81 -17.83
CA ILE A 43 4.30 5.30 -17.70
C ILE A 43 4.99 5.29 -19.07
N ASP A 44 5.96 6.16 -19.25
CA ASP A 44 6.63 6.33 -20.55
C ASP A 44 7.72 5.27 -20.80
N ARG A 45 8.27 4.70 -19.72
CA ARG A 45 9.41 3.79 -19.80
C ARG A 45 9.35 2.74 -18.70
N ILE A 46 9.77 1.53 -19.05
CA ILE A 46 10.10 0.50 -18.07
C ILE A 46 11.60 0.23 -18.10
N GLY A 47 12.16 -0.06 -16.95
CA GLY A 47 13.59 -0.36 -16.80
C GLY A 47 13.82 -1.68 -16.06
N TYR A 48 14.86 -2.37 -16.47
CA TYR A 48 15.41 -3.49 -15.73
C TYR A 48 16.32 -2.95 -14.61
N GLY A 49 16.11 -3.36 -13.39
CA GLY A 49 16.76 -2.80 -12.20
C GLY A 49 17.97 -3.57 -11.68
N GLY A 50 18.49 -4.56 -12.40
CA GLY A 50 19.55 -5.44 -11.91
C GLY A 50 20.87 -5.32 -12.67
N TYR A 51 21.67 -6.38 -12.55
CA TYR A 51 22.96 -6.52 -13.25
C TYR A 51 22.80 -7.36 -14.51
N PRO A 52 22.74 -6.76 -15.73
CA PRO A 52 22.54 -7.50 -16.98
C PRO A 52 23.56 -8.62 -17.19
N SER A 53 24.81 -8.41 -16.74
CA SER A 53 25.89 -9.41 -16.84
C SER A 53 25.59 -10.71 -16.10
N LEU A 54 24.75 -10.67 -15.06
CA LEU A 54 24.30 -11.86 -14.36
C LEU A 54 23.10 -12.48 -15.06
N ALA A 55 22.18 -11.65 -15.55
CA ALA A 55 20.96 -12.07 -16.22
C ALA A 55 21.21 -12.84 -17.52
N TYR A 56 22.23 -12.49 -18.29
CA TYR A 56 22.59 -13.18 -19.54
C TYR A 56 22.93 -14.66 -19.39
N LYS A 57 23.20 -15.12 -18.18
CA LYS A 57 23.42 -16.54 -17.89
C LYS A 57 22.13 -17.37 -17.93
N PHE A 58 20.98 -16.72 -17.99
CA PHE A 58 19.66 -17.35 -17.95
C PHE A 58 18.88 -17.05 -19.25
N PRO A 59 19.00 -17.88 -20.27
CA PRO A 59 18.31 -17.64 -21.55
C PRO A 59 16.79 -17.48 -21.40
N LYS A 60 16.14 -18.28 -20.56
CA LYS A 60 14.70 -18.18 -20.30
C LYS A 60 14.30 -16.82 -19.76
N PHE A 61 15.13 -16.24 -18.90
CA PHE A 61 14.92 -14.90 -18.38
C PHE A 61 15.02 -13.86 -19.50
N VAL A 62 16.03 -13.96 -20.36
CA VAL A 62 16.21 -13.03 -21.50
C VAL A 62 15.02 -13.11 -22.45
N ASP A 63 14.57 -14.31 -22.80
CA ASP A 63 13.38 -14.55 -23.64
C ASP A 63 12.11 -13.96 -23.00
N TYR A 64 12.01 -14.05 -21.65
CA TYR A 64 10.89 -13.49 -20.93
C TYR A 64 10.93 -11.95 -20.95
N ILE A 65 12.07 -11.33 -20.78
CA ILE A 65 12.23 -9.87 -20.87
C ILE A 65 11.85 -9.35 -22.25
N GLU A 66 12.18 -10.08 -23.32
CA GLU A 66 11.74 -9.74 -24.68
C GLU A 66 10.21 -9.69 -24.77
N LYS A 67 9.53 -10.73 -24.27
CA LYS A 67 8.06 -10.76 -24.20
C LYS A 67 7.49 -9.60 -23.39
N VAL A 68 8.09 -9.27 -22.26
CA VAL A 68 7.69 -8.11 -21.43
C VAL A 68 7.83 -6.81 -22.22
N CYS A 69 8.89 -6.64 -22.97
CA CYS A 69 9.09 -5.45 -23.81
C CYS A 69 8.02 -5.32 -24.88
N ASP A 70 7.65 -6.42 -25.51
CA ASP A 70 6.61 -6.43 -26.55
C ASP A 70 5.23 -6.15 -25.95
N GLU A 71 4.89 -6.80 -24.85
CA GLU A 71 3.64 -6.54 -24.13
C GLU A 71 3.56 -5.10 -23.62
N PHE A 72 4.67 -4.54 -23.11
CA PHE A 72 4.69 -3.15 -22.69
C PHE A 72 4.45 -2.18 -23.84
N ARG A 73 5.03 -2.42 -25.01
CA ARG A 73 4.77 -1.59 -26.21
C ARG A 73 3.30 -1.63 -26.60
N GLU A 74 2.71 -2.82 -26.59
CA GLU A 74 1.28 -2.97 -26.89
C GLU A 74 0.40 -2.23 -25.89
N ILE A 75 0.69 -2.35 -24.59
CA ILE A 75 -0.02 -1.61 -23.53
C ILE A 75 0.17 -0.10 -23.76
N TYR A 76 1.41 0.34 -23.98
CA TYR A 76 1.72 1.75 -24.18
C TYR A 76 0.94 2.33 -25.37
N ASP A 77 0.92 1.65 -26.51
CA ASP A 77 0.22 2.11 -27.71
C ASP A 77 -1.29 2.24 -27.49
N ARG A 78 -1.86 1.40 -26.61
CA ARG A 78 -3.30 1.41 -26.31
C ARG A 78 -3.69 2.44 -25.25
N VAL A 79 -2.86 2.70 -24.26
CA VAL A 79 -3.24 3.51 -23.08
C VAL A 79 -2.54 4.87 -23.04
N HIS A 80 -1.47 5.06 -23.81
CA HIS A 80 -0.74 6.32 -23.85
C HIS A 80 -1.65 7.48 -24.27
N GLY A 81 -1.62 8.55 -23.49
CA GLY A 81 -2.47 9.71 -23.73
C GLY A 81 -3.94 9.53 -23.32
N GLN A 82 -4.30 8.37 -22.78
CA GLN A 82 -5.63 8.16 -22.20
C GLN A 82 -5.58 8.44 -20.71
N THR A 83 -6.70 8.90 -20.16
CA THR A 83 -6.90 9.01 -18.71
C THR A 83 -7.86 7.92 -18.30
N PRO A 84 -7.39 6.89 -17.58
CA PRO A 84 -8.27 5.85 -17.06
C PRO A 84 -9.34 6.49 -16.16
N TYR A 85 -10.58 6.12 -16.34
CA TYR A 85 -11.67 6.54 -15.49
C TYR A 85 -12.10 5.38 -14.59
N CYS A 86 -12.20 5.67 -13.31
CA CYS A 86 -12.75 4.76 -12.31
C CYS A 86 -13.84 5.51 -11.55
N GLY A 87 -14.95 4.83 -11.32
CA GLY A 87 -16.11 5.42 -10.65
C GLY A 87 -15.91 5.68 -9.14
N LEU A 88 -14.81 5.23 -8.58
CA LEU A 88 -14.46 5.39 -7.16
C LEU A 88 -13.03 5.92 -7.03
N LYS A 89 -12.86 6.98 -6.25
CA LYS A 89 -11.55 7.57 -5.97
C LYS A 89 -11.13 7.33 -4.53
N VAL A 90 -10.00 6.67 -4.36
CA VAL A 90 -9.44 6.28 -3.07
C VAL A 90 -8.18 7.08 -2.79
N ALA A 91 -8.13 7.78 -1.66
CA ALA A 91 -6.94 8.46 -1.20
C ALA A 91 -6.21 7.66 -0.12
N ILE A 92 -4.91 7.45 -0.31
CA ILE A 92 -4.05 6.89 0.71
C ILE A 92 -3.45 8.04 1.52
N LEU A 93 -3.81 8.10 2.79
CA LEU A 93 -3.36 9.15 3.70
C LEU A 93 -2.00 8.80 4.30
N ASN A 94 -1.05 9.73 4.23
CA ASN A 94 0.30 9.52 4.74
C ASN A 94 1.06 10.83 5.06
N SER A 95 2.20 10.71 5.70
CA SER A 95 3.14 11.80 5.96
C SER A 95 4.34 11.73 5.02
N TRP A 96 4.21 12.28 3.81
CA TRP A 96 5.24 12.16 2.76
C TRP A 96 6.66 12.52 3.20
N GLY A 97 6.85 13.63 3.87
CA GLY A 97 8.17 14.07 4.34
C GLY A 97 8.74 13.13 5.41
N ALA A 98 7.92 12.78 6.39
CA ALA A 98 8.28 11.85 7.45
C ALA A 98 8.47 10.42 6.91
N LEU A 99 7.69 10.02 5.91
CA LEU A 99 7.85 8.72 5.24
C LEU A 99 9.22 8.59 4.60
N ARG A 100 9.71 9.63 3.92
CA ARG A 100 11.04 9.63 3.33
C ARG A 100 12.13 9.52 4.39
N SER A 101 12.03 10.29 5.46
CA SER A 101 12.97 10.26 6.57
C SER A 101 12.97 8.91 7.26
N TRP A 102 11.79 8.37 7.49
CA TRP A 102 11.62 7.06 8.11
C TRP A 102 12.24 5.94 7.26
N HIS A 103 12.01 5.94 5.94
CA HIS A 103 12.64 4.99 5.01
C HIS A 103 14.17 5.10 4.98
N ALA A 104 14.72 6.30 5.10
CA ALA A 104 16.17 6.49 5.16
C ALA A 104 16.78 5.87 6.43
N TYR A 105 16.05 5.89 7.54
CA TYR A 105 16.45 5.22 8.78
C TYR A 105 16.31 3.70 8.73
N MET A 106 15.34 3.23 7.99
CA MET A 106 15.01 1.81 7.85
C MET A 106 15.90 1.15 6.81
N VAL A 107 17.17 1.32 6.87
CA VAL A 107 18.21 0.67 6.06
C VAL A 107 17.73 0.20 4.68
N ALA A 108 18.53 0.34 3.66
CA ALA A 108 18.26 -0.04 2.27
C ALA A 108 17.66 -1.45 2.02
N HIS A 109 17.57 -2.26 3.05
CA HIS A 109 17.05 -3.63 3.05
C HIS A 109 15.89 -3.83 4.04
N GLY A 110 15.02 -2.85 4.17
CA GLY A 110 13.83 -2.90 5.05
C GLY A 110 12.82 -4.03 4.76
N LEU A 111 13.24 -5.06 4.05
CA LEU A 111 12.50 -6.29 3.75
C LEU A 111 11.96 -6.99 5.01
N TYR A 112 12.56 -6.74 6.16
CA TYR A 112 12.18 -7.36 7.42
C TYR A 112 11.43 -6.43 8.36
N CYS A 113 11.04 -5.26 7.90
CA CYS A 113 10.30 -4.32 8.70
C CYS A 113 8.81 -4.63 8.69
N LYS A 114 8.35 -5.34 9.70
CA LYS A 114 6.92 -5.68 9.86
C LYS A 114 6.01 -4.45 9.85
N GLN A 115 6.51 -3.31 10.28
CA GLN A 115 5.77 -2.04 10.37
C GLN A 115 5.27 -1.48 9.03
N ILE A 116 5.82 -1.96 7.91
CA ILE A 116 5.36 -1.55 6.58
C ILE A 116 4.45 -2.58 5.90
N TYR A 117 4.23 -3.75 6.50
CA TYR A 117 3.49 -4.82 5.85
C TYR A 117 2.04 -4.44 5.56
N SER A 118 1.36 -3.83 6.52
CA SER A 118 -0.01 -3.36 6.32
C SER A 118 -0.10 -2.35 5.18
N TYR A 119 0.86 -1.43 5.11
CA TYR A 119 0.91 -0.41 4.06
C TYR A 119 1.22 -1.02 2.69
N ASN A 120 2.23 -1.86 2.60
CA ASN A 120 2.60 -2.53 1.35
C ASN A 120 1.51 -3.50 0.88
N GLY A 121 0.92 -4.27 1.78
CA GLY A 121 -0.19 -5.16 1.47
C GLY A 121 -1.41 -4.41 0.93
N MET A 122 -1.71 -3.25 1.50
CA MET A 122 -2.77 -2.37 0.97
C MET A 122 -2.44 -1.89 -0.45
N LEU A 123 -1.22 -1.42 -0.71
CA LEU A 123 -0.80 -0.98 -2.05
C LEU A 123 -0.90 -2.11 -3.07
N GLU A 124 -0.46 -3.30 -2.70
CA GLU A 124 -0.54 -4.49 -3.54
C GLU A 124 -2.00 -4.87 -3.83
N SER A 125 -2.86 -4.86 -2.82
CA SER A 125 -4.28 -5.16 -2.97
C SER A 125 -5.02 -4.16 -3.86
N LEU A 126 -4.65 -2.89 -3.82
CA LEU A 126 -5.21 -1.85 -4.68
C LEU A 126 -4.66 -1.91 -6.10
N SER A 127 -3.52 -2.57 -6.31
CA SER A 127 -2.93 -2.73 -7.64
C SER A 127 -3.87 -3.54 -8.54
N GLY A 128 -4.40 -2.89 -9.57
CA GLY A 128 -5.37 -3.48 -10.50
C GLY A 128 -6.82 -3.52 -10.02
N ALA A 129 -7.13 -3.04 -8.81
CA ALA A 129 -8.52 -2.83 -8.39
C ALA A 129 -9.19 -1.73 -9.24
N SER A 130 -10.52 -1.79 -9.43
CA SER A 130 -11.26 -0.80 -10.24
C SER A 130 -11.53 0.51 -9.50
N VAL A 131 -10.47 1.09 -8.93
CA VAL A 131 -10.51 2.36 -8.20
C VAL A 131 -9.42 3.31 -8.70
N ASP A 132 -9.63 4.60 -8.66
CA ASP A 132 -8.58 5.60 -8.90
C ASP A 132 -7.86 5.86 -7.58
N VAL A 133 -6.55 5.58 -7.53
CA VAL A 133 -5.74 5.70 -6.32
C VAL A 133 -4.91 6.96 -6.37
N VAL A 134 -5.07 7.80 -5.37
CA VAL A 134 -4.27 8.99 -5.16
C VAL A 134 -3.63 8.98 -3.77
N PHE A 135 -2.58 9.76 -3.60
CA PHE A 135 -1.95 9.95 -2.30
C PHE A 135 -2.29 11.33 -1.76
N LEU A 136 -2.63 11.39 -0.48
CA LEU A 136 -3.00 12.61 0.21
C LEU A 136 -2.15 12.73 1.48
N SER A 137 -1.48 13.85 1.67
CA SER A 137 -0.72 14.07 2.89
C SER A 137 -1.59 14.70 3.99
N PHE A 138 -1.21 14.45 5.24
CA PHE A 138 -1.85 15.11 6.38
C PHE A 138 -1.73 16.64 6.32
N ASP A 139 -0.61 17.15 5.80
CA ASP A 139 -0.39 18.57 5.66
C ASP A 139 -1.35 19.18 4.63
N GLU A 140 -1.56 18.51 3.49
CA GLU A 140 -2.55 18.93 2.48
C GLU A 140 -3.96 18.96 3.06
N VAL A 141 -4.34 17.93 3.83
CA VAL A 141 -5.65 17.91 4.49
C VAL A 141 -5.79 19.07 5.48
N LEU A 142 -4.77 19.35 6.28
CA LEU A 142 -4.80 20.44 7.27
C LEU A 142 -4.84 21.82 6.62
N GLU A 143 -4.20 21.99 5.47
CA GLU A 143 -4.08 23.27 4.77
C GLU A 143 -5.29 23.54 3.86
N HIS A 144 -5.71 22.53 3.11
CA HIS A 144 -6.67 22.71 2.01
C HIS A 144 -7.99 21.95 2.21
N GLY A 145 -8.07 21.06 3.20
CA GLY A 145 -9.21 20.17 3.37
C GLY A 145 -9.07 18.88 2.57
N ILE A 146 -10.09 18.03 2.68
CA ILE A 146 -10.21 16.82 1.88
C ILE A 146 -10.84 17.20 0.54
N PRO A 147 -10.21 16.85 -0.60
CA PRO A 147 -10.79 17.13 -1.92
C PRO A 147 -12.18 16.52 -2.08
N GLU A 148 -13.10 17.26 -2.71
CA GLU A 148 -14.51 16.87 -2.86
C GLU A 148 -14.70 15.59 -3.70
N ASP A 149 -13.73 15.25 -4.54
CA ASP A 149 -13.75 14.10 -5.42
C ASP A 149 -13.16 12.82 -4.80
N ILE A 150 -12.84 12.84 -3.50
CA ILE A 150 -12.41 11.66 -2.76
C ILE A 150 -13.61 10.96 -2.14
N ASP A 151 -13.79 9.70 -2.51
CA ASP A 151 -14.87 8.85 -1.98
C ASP A 151 -14.45 8.08 -0.73
N VAL A 152 -13.19 7.62 -0.71
CA VAL A 152 -12.66 6.79 0.37
C VAL A 152 -11.26 7.27 0.76
N ILE A 153 -11.00 7.34 2.06
CA ILE A 153 -9.66 7.51 2.62
C ILE A 153 -9.22 6.22 3.28
N ILE A 154 -8.01 5.77 2.95
CA ILE A 154 -7.36 4.65 3.62
C ILE A 154 -6.22 5.19 4.46
N ASN A 155 -6.21 4.83 5.75
CA ASN A 155 -5.08 5.07 6.63
C ASN A 155 -4.55 3.72 7.14
N ALA A 156 -3.32 3.40 6.77
CA ALA A 156 -2.72 2.10 7.03
C ALA A 156 -1.37 2.23 7.73
N GLY A 157 -0.99 1.21 8.47
CA GLY A 157 0.32 1.10 9.13
C GLY A 157 0.22 1.05 10.64
N ASP A 158 1.36 0.82 11.28
CA ASP A 158 1.45 0.77 12.73
C ASP A 158 1.49 2.17 13.34
N ALA A 159 1.08 2.29 14.59
CA ALA A 159 1.19 3.53 15.37
C ALA A 159 2.61 4.09 15.36
N HIS A 160 2.72 5.40 15.48
CA HIS A 160 3.98 6.14 15.49
C HIS A 160 4.84 5.99 14.23
N THR A 161 4.28 5.47 13.15
CA THR A 161 4.96 5.43 11.84
C THR A 161 4.50 6.58 10.95
N ALA A 162 5.29 6.88 9.92
CA ALA A 162 4.91 7.85 8.90
C ALA A 162 3.71 7.39 8.05
N PHE A 163 3.40 6.12 8.09
CA PHE A 163 2.29 5.54 7.33
C PHE A 163 0.94 5.83 7.98
N SER A 164 0.80 5.56 9.28
CA SER A 164 -0.42 5.87 10.03
C SER A 164 -0.52 7.34 10.44
N GLY A 165 0.60 8.08 10.49
CA GLY A 165 0.66 9.50 10.80
C GLY A 165 1.16 9.87 12.20
N GLY A 166 1.10 8.96 13.16
CA GLY A 166 1.64 9.18 14.51
C GLY A 166 1.11 10.46 15.18
N ASP A 167 2.03 11.33 15.62
CA ASP A 167 1.69 12.52 16.41
C ASP A 167 0.81 13.55 15.70
N VAL A 168 0.66 13.50 14.39
CA VAL A 168 -0.28 14.37 13.65
C VAL A 168 -1.71 14.17 14.13
N TRP A 169 -2.04 12.98 14.62
CA TRP A 169 -3.35 12.64 15.16
C TRP A 169 -3.64 13.24 16.55
N LYS A 170 -2.70 13.99 17.15
CA LYS A 170 -2.96 14.86 18.30
C LYS A 170 -3.60 16.20 17.89
N ASN A 171 -3.67 16.47 16.58
CA ASN A 171 -4.23 17.71 16.05
C ASN A 171 -5.75 17.63 15.98
N GLU A 172 -6.43 18.34 16.88
CA GLU A 172 -7.89 18.38 16.97
C GLU A 172 -8.56 18.87 15.68
N LYS A 173 -7.91 19.74 14.93
CA LYS A 173 -8.43 20.20 13.63
C LYS A 173 -8.53 19.04 12.65
N LEU A 174 -7.46 18.22 12.55
CA LEU A 174 -7.44 17.04 11.68
C LEU A 174 -8.55 16.06 12.07
N ILE A 175 -8.65 15.75 13.36
CA ILE A 175 -9.65 14.83 13.89
C ILE A 175 -11.07 15.33 13.57
N SER A 176 -11.33 16.60 13.79
CA SER A 176 -12.64 17.20 13.51
C SER A 176 -12.97 17.17 12.02
N MET A 177 -12.02 17.51 11.15
CA MET A 177 -12.21 17.47 9.70
C MET A 177 -12.50 16.05 9.22
N MET A 178 -11.76 15.05 9.70
CA MET A 178 -11.99 13.65 9.33
C MET A 178 -13.36 13.15 9.81
N ARG A 179 -13.76 13.47 11.03
CA ARG A 179 -15.09 13.12 11.56
C ARG A 179 -16.22 13.76 10.77
N GLU A 180 -16.09 15.04 10.46
CA GLU A 180 -17.08 15.76 9.65
C GLU A 180 -17.20 15.15 8.26
N TRP A 181 -16.08 14.84 7.63
CA TRP A 181 -16.06 14.23 6.32
C TRP A 181 -16.70 12.83 6.33
N ILE A 182 -16.39 11.98 7.33
CA ILE A 182 -17.02 10.66 7.51
C ILE A 182 -18.53 10.82 7.76
N TYR A 183 -18.93 11.75 8.63
CA TYR A 183 -20.33 12.02 8.92
C TYR A 183 -21.12 12.44 7.68
N ASN A 184 -20.48 13.16 6.76
CA ASN A 184 -21.07 13.59 5.50
C ASN A 184 -21.04 12.51 4.40
N GLY A 185 -20.66 11.28 4.71
CA GLY A 185 -20.74 10.12 3.83
C GLY A 185 -19.42 9.66 3.23
N GLY A 186 -18.30 10.24 3.62
CA GLY A 186 -16.97 9.78 3.22
C GLY A 186 -16.63 8.41 3.82
N GLY A 187 -16.06 7.51 3.03
CA GLY A 187 -15.64 6.19 3.47
C GLY A 187 -14.25 6.23 4.13
N PHE A 188 -14.11 5.71 5.34
CA PHE A 188 -12.80 5.61 6.01
C PHE A 188 -12.44 4.14 6.27
N VAL A 189 -11.29 3.72 5.77
CA VAL A 189 -10.76 2.36 5.96
C VAL A 189 -9.47 2.44 6.76
N GLY A 190 -9.47 1.80 7.92
CA GLY A 190 -8.29 1.66 8.77
C GLY A 190 -7.66 0.28 8.63
N ILE A 191 -6.34 0.22 8.46
CA ILE A 191 -5.59 -1.04 8.36
C ILE A 191 -4.41 -1.01 9.33
N GLY A 192 -4.32 -2.01 10.20
CA GLY A 192 -3.33 -2.05 11.26
C GLY A 192 -3.73 -1.15 12.43
N GLU A 193 -2.99 -0.11 12.68
CA GLU A 193 -3.25 0.88 13.74
C GLU A 193 -3.53 2.28 13.14
N PRO A 194 -4.67 2.47 12.48
CA PRO A 194 -5.03 3.74 11.84
C PRO A 194 -5.37 4.81 12.87
N ALA A 195 -5.03 6.05 12.57
CA ALA A 195 -5.31 7.18 13.44
C ALA A 195 -4.80 7.00 14.89
N ALA A 196 -3.71 6.25 15.05
CA ALA A 196 -3.25 5.79 16.35
C ALA A 196 -2.18 6.70 16.95
N VAL A 197 -2.50 7.24 18.10
CA VAL A 197 -1.57 7.92 19.01
C VAL A 197 -2.22 7.98 20.40
N GLU A 198 -1.48 7.67 21.44
CA GLU A 198 -1.97 7.84 22.81
C GLU A 198 -2.21 9.32 23.12
N ASN A 199 -3.47 9.69 23.20
CA ASN A 199 -3.89 11.06 23.53
C ASN A 199 -5.28 11.08 24.14
N GLY A 200 -5.47 11.81 25.23
CA GLY A 200 -6.76 11.99 25.85
C GLY A 200 -7.44 10.69 26.35
N GLY A 201 -6.65 9.68 26.70
CA GLY A 201 -7.16 8.38 27.15
C GLY A 201 -7.65 7.46 26.03
N ARG A 202 -7.38 7.80 24.78
CA ARG A 202 -7.68 7.00 23.58
C ARG A 202 -6.39 6.61 22.87
N PHE A 203 -6.42 5.47 22.21
CA PHE A 203 -5.38 5.04 21.30
C PHE A 203 -5.73 5.40 19.84
N PHE A 204 -6.90 4.99 19.36
CA PHE A 204 -7.40 5.42 18.07
C PHE A 204 -8.16 6.75 18.19
N GLN A 205 -7.63 7.79 17.57
CA GLN A 205 -8.24 9.12 17.67
C GLN A 205 -9.57 9.24 16.91
N LEU A 206 -9.87 8.27 16.06
CA LEU A 206 -11.16 8.10 15.38
C LEU A 206 -11.94 6.88 15.92
N ALA A 207 -11.75 6.50 17.18
CA ALA A 207 -12.38 5.32 17.79
C ALA A 207 -13.91 5.32 17.66
N ASP A 208 -14.53 6.48 17.73
CA ASP A 208 -15.97 6.68 17.56
C ASP A 208 -16.46 6.40 16.13
N ALA A 209 -15.64 6.69 15.12
CA ALA A 209 -15.95 6.38 13.73
C ALA A 209 -15.60 4.92 13.37
N LEU A 210 -14.50 4.40 13.95
CA LEU A 210 -14.04 3.03 13.73
C LEU A 210 -14.87 1.99 14.50
N GLY A 211 -15.54 2.40 15.59
CA GLY A 211 -16.28 1.51 16.48
C GLY A 211 -15.40 0.66 17.40
N VAL A 212 -14.09 0.91 17.41
CA VAL A 212 -13.10 0.17 18.22
C VAL A 212 -12.07 1.11 18.81
N ASP A 213 -11.52 0.74 19.96
CA ASP A 213 -10.33 1.37 20.54
C ASP A 213 -9.43 0.29 21.15
N LYS A 214 -8.18 0.61 21.38
CA LYS A 214 -7.19 -0.27 22.00
C LYS A 214 -7.06 0.06 23.46
N GLU A 215 -7.07 -0.96 24.30
CA GLU A 215 -6.86 -0.79 25.73
C GLU A 215 -5.42 -0.37 26.02
N LEU A 216 -5.26 0.77 26.68
CA LEU A 216 -3.95 1.31 27.00
C LEU A 216 -3.34 0.60 28.22
N GLY A 217 -2.04 0.33 28.14
CA GLY A 217 -1.27 -0.26 29.24
C GLY A 217 -1.24 -1.79 29.27
N PHE A 218 -1.87 -2.46 28.32
CA PHE A 218 -1.82 -3.91 28.19
C PHE A 218 -0.99 -4.33 26.96
N THR A 219 -0.06 -5.26 27.20
CA THR A 219 0.62 -5.95 26.13
C THR A 219 -0.22 -7.19 25.80
N LEU A 220 -0.88 -7.15 24.67
CA LEU A 220 -1.60 -8.30 24.20
C LEU A 220 -0.65 -9.34 23.61
N HIS A 221 -1.09 -10.54 23.64
CA HIS A 221 -0.50 -11.78 23.20
C HIS A 221 0.55 -11.73 22.09
N THR A 222 1.43 -12.69 22.16
CA THR A 222 2.36 -13.05 21.08
C THR A 222 1.84 -14.18 20.22
N ASP A 223 0.66 -14.69 20.54
CA ASP A 223 0.10 -15.87 19.92
C ASP A 223 -0.65 -15.55 18.62
N LYS A 224 -0.89 -16.59 17.86
CA LYS A 224 -1.64 -16.58 16.62
C LYS A 224 -3.12 -16.28 16.88
N TYR A 225 -3.70 -15.39 16.08
CA TYR A 225 -5.11 -15.03 16.19
C TYR A 225 -5.93 -15.63 15.07
N PHE A 226 -7.07 -16.16 15.44
CA PHE A 226 -8.10 -16.61 14.51
C PHE A 226 -9.33 -15.76 14.71
N HIS A 227 -9.94 -15.33 13.63
CA HIS A 227 -11.14 -14.52 13.65
C HIS A 227 -12.21 -15.16 12.80
N THR A 228 -13.39 -15.32 13.39
CA THR A 228 -14.56 -15.85 12.70
C THR A 228 -15.64 -14.77 12.68
N PRO A 229 -16.26 -14.50 11.52
CA PRO A 229 -17.38 -13.57 11.43
C PRO A 229 -18.54 -14.01 12.35
N LEU A 230 -19.02 -13.10 13.19
CA LEU A 230 -20.15 -13.39 14.10
C LEU A 230 -21.51 -13.29 13.41
N ALA A 231 -21.60 -12.56 12.32
CA ALA A 231 -22.81 -12.39 11.54
C ALA A 231 -22.51 -12.34 10.05
N SER A 232 -23.45 -12.76 9.24
CA SER A 232 -23.35 -12.63 7.79
C SER A 232 -23.41 -11.16 7.39
N HIS A 233 -22.45 -10.75 6.58
CA HIS A 233 -22.39 -9.42 6.01
C HIS A 233 -21.78 -9.51 4.61
N PHE A 234 -22.21 -8.68 3.68
CA PHE A 234 -21.72 -8.74 2.29
C PHE A 234 -20.20 -8.62 2.15
N ILE A 235 -19.53 -7.94 3.10
CA ILE A 235 -18.06 -7.84 3.14
C ILE A 235 -17.39 -9.16 3.53
N THR A 236 -18.11 -10.01 4.27
CA THR A 236 -17.57 -11.28 4.81
C THR A 236 -18.24 -12.51 4.21
N GLU A 237 -19.10 -12.36 3.20
CA GLU A 237 -19.83 -13.49 2.61
C GLU A 237 -18.93 -14.53 1.94
N ASP A 238 -17.77 -14.10 1.45
CA ASP A 238 -16.75 -14.97 0.84
C ASP A 238 -15.82 -15.63 1.87
N VAL A 239 -15.95 -15.29 3.14
CA VAL A 239 -15.16 -15.86 4.22
C VAL A 239 -15.84 -17.15 4.68
N VAL A 240 -15.43 -18.28 4.12
CA VAL A 240 -16.02 -19.61 4.40
C VAL A 240 -15.34 -20.33 5.55
N GLU A 241 -14.17 -19.92 5.94
CA GLU A 241 -13.35 -20.53 6.99
C GLU A 241 -12.80 -19.48 7.95
N GLU A 242 -12.14 -19.94 8.99
CA GLU A 242 -11.45 -19.09 9.94
C GLU A 242 -10.27 -18.37 9.26
N LEU A 243 -10.17 -17.05 9.46
CA LEU A 243 -9.07 -16.26 8.92
C LEU A 243 -7.82 -16.41 9.80
N ASP A 244 -6.76 -16.95 9.20
CA ASP A 244 -5.46 -17.06 9.83
C ASP A 244 -4.58 -15.86 9.45
N PHE A 245 -4.33 -14.99 10.40
CA PHE A 245 -3.46 -13.81 10.22
C PHE A 245 -1.97 -14.10 10.45
N GLY A 246 -1.61 -15.34 10.74
CA GLY A 246 -0.23 -15.74 10.97
C GLY A 246 0.31 -15.39 12.37
N GLU A 247 1.55 -15.81 12.61
CA GLU A 247 2.24 -15.52 13.87
C GLU A 247 2.75 -14.08 13.90
N GLY A 248 2.56 -13.41 15.02
CA GLY A 248 3.12 -12.07 15.28
C GLY A 248 2.44 -10.92 14.58
N MET A 249 1.24 -11.09 14.02
CA MET A 249 0.33 -9.96 13.77
C MET A 249 -0.28 -9.53 15.10
N ARG A 250 -0.02 -8.28 15.45
CA ARG A 250 -0.52 -7.64 16.68
C ARG A 250 -1.56 -6.62 16.34
#